data_0a60a43a3cbed41945647d9e440e11b7
#
_entry.id   0a60a43a3cbed41945647d9e440e11b7
#
_cell.length_a   1.000
_cell.length_b   1.000
_cell.length_c   1.000
_cell.angle_alpha   90.00
_cell.angle_beta   90.00
_cell.angle_gamma   90.00
#
_symmetry.space_group_name_H-M   'P 1'
#
loop_
_entity.id
_entity.type
_entity.pdbx_description
1 polymer ?
#
loop_
_entity_poly.entity_id
_entity_poly.type
_entity_poly.pdbx_seq_one_letter_code
_entity_poly.pdbx_strand_id
1 'polypeptide(L)'
;KIRLFNTQNGEIYVGLLDKVIQFCKDHEYSYEFIENKFYGLPFEVNDMISKEGVKDYMTSVSKYAPREYQIEGVYDALKHNRRLLISPTASGKSLMIYSLVRYHVERGQNTLIVVPTTSLVEQMYKDFADYGWDVGSYCHKIYAGRERETDSQVIITTWQSIYKLPRKYFARFNVVVGDEAHQFKSKSLISIMTKLGDAKFRYGFTGTLDGT
;
A
#
# COMPACT_ATOMS: atom_id res chain seq x y z
N LYS A 1 23.69 -8.53 4.84
CA LYS A 1 23.81 -7.18 5.40
C LYS A 1 22.95 -6.24 4.56
N ILE A 2 21.91 -5.66 5.12
CA ILE A 2 21.04 -4.68 4.44
C ILE A 2 21.77 -3.34 4.54
N ARG A 3 22.02 -2.69 3.39
CA ARG A 3 22.53 -1.32 3.37
C ARG A 3 21.31 -0.38 3.28
N LEU A 4 21.10 0.42 4.30
CA LEU A 4 20.01 1.39 4.38
C LEU A 4 20.41 2.76 3.80
N PHE A 5 21.69 3.02 3.71
CA PHE A 5 22.28 4.26 3.22
C PHE A 5 23.28 3.97 2.11
N ASN A 6 23.19 4.69 1.02
CA ASN A 6 24.15 4.63 -0.08
C ASN A 6 25.23 5.71 0.13
N THR A 7 26.44 5.29 0.52
CA THR A 7 27.55 6.20 0.81
C THR A 7 28.13 6.90 -0.41
N GLN A 8 27.82 6.43 -1.63
CA GLN A 8 28.35 7.02 -2.87
C GLN A 8 27.57 8.25 -3.33
N ASN A 9 26.25 8.24 -3.17
CA ASN A 9 25.38 9.31 -3.62
C ASN A 9 24.57 9.98 -2.49
N GLY A 10 24.77 9.54 -1.24
CA GLY A 10 24.06 10.10 -0.08
C GLY A 10 22.59 9.70 0.04
N GLU A 11 22.10 8.75 -0.76
CA GLU A 11 20.69 8.36 -0.75
C GLU A 11 20.32 7.46 0.42
N ILE A 12 19.15 7.69 0.99
CA ILE A 12 18.52 6.85 2.01
C ILE A 12 17.05 6.61 1.63
N TYR A 13 16.51 5.49 2.07
CA TYR A 13 15.07 5.24 1.87
C TYR A 13 14.23 6.28 2.62
N VAL A 14 13.30 6.93 1.92
CA VAL A 14 12.45 7.99 2.48
C VAL A 14 11.65 7.53 3.73
N GLY A 15 11.32 6.26 3.85
CA GLY A 15 10.69 5.68 5.05
C GLY A 15 11.55 5.72 6.32
N LEU A 16 12.83 6.08 6.20
CA LEU A 16 13.74 6.26 7.34
C LEU A 16 13.94 7.74 7.71
N LEU A 17 13.21 8.65 7.08
CA LEU A 17 13.37 10.09 7.28
C LEU A 17 13.20 10.50 8.74
N ASP A 18 12.19 9.95 9.43
CA ASP A 18 11.99 10.24 10.87
C ASP A 18 13.20 9.86 11.72
N LYS A 19 13.91 8.78 11.35
CA LYS A 19 15.16 8.37 12.04
C LYS A 19 16.30 9.34 11.76
N VAL A 20 16.37 9.89 10.55
CA VAL A 20 17.37 10.93 10.21
C VAL A 20 17.07 12.21 10.97
N ILE A 21 15.80 12.64 11.00
CA ILE A 21 15.38 13.82 11.77
C ILE A 21 15.71 13.65 13.25
N GLN A 22 15.39 12.48 13.82
CA GLN A 22 15.69 12.20 15.22
C GLN A 22 17.21 12.23 15.48
N PHE A 23 17.99 11.60 14.61
CA PHE A 23 19.47 11.65 14.70
C PHE A 23 20.00 13.10 14.67
N CYS A 24 19.49 13.95 13.77
CA CYS A 24 19.89 15.35 13.70
C CYS A 24 19.55 16.09 15.02
N LYS A 25 18.37 15.85 15.59
CA LYS A 25 17.96 16.44 16.86
C LYS A 25 18.85 16.00 18.02
N ASP A 26 19.14 14.69 18.11
CA ASP A 26 19.95 14.12 19.19
C ASP A 26 21.41 14.62 19.16
N HIS A 27 21.89 15.04 17.99
CA HIS A 27 23.25 15.52 17.80
C HIS A 27 23.35 17.02 17.50
N GLU A 28 22.25 17.75 17.66
CA GLU A 28 22.16 19.20 17.44
C GLU A 28 22.58 19.64 16.02
N TYR A 29 22.37 18.77 15.01
CA TYR A 29 22.60 19.12 13.61
C TYR A 29 21.42 19.89 13.04
N SER A 30 21.71 20.99 12.34
CA SER A 30 20.72 21.69 11.54
C SER A 30 20.43 20.91 10.26
N TYR A 31 19.17 20.93 9.81
CA TYR A 31 18.74 20.35 8.55
C TYR A 31 17.66 21.19 7.90
N GLU A 32 17.57 21.13 6.58
CA GLU A 32 16.46 21.70 5.82
C GLU A 32 15.94 20.67 4.82
N PHE A 33 14.66 20.82 4.44
CA PHE A 33 14.06 20.03 3.39
C PHE A 33 14.11 20.80 2.09
N ILE A 34 14.76 20.20 1.08
CA ILE A 34 14.67 20.69 -0.30
C ILE A 34 13.43 20.02 -0.91
N GLU A 35 12.52 20.82 -1.46
CA GLU A 35 11.35 20.27 -2.15
C GLU A 35 11.78 19.30 -3.24
N ASN A 36 11.38 18.04 -3.06
CA ASN A 36 11.65 16.98 -4.00
C ASN A 36 10.34 16.58 -4.68
N LYS A 37 10.26 16.79 -5.99
CA LYS A 37 9.08 16.47 -6.81
C LYS A 37 8.77 14.96 -6.89
N PHE A 38 9.69 14.10 -6.46
CA PHE A 38 9.59 12.66 -6.71
C PHE A 38 8.96 11.84 -5.59
N TYR A 39 8.81 12.39 -4.37
CA TYR A 39 8.36 11.61 -3.24
C TYR A 39 7.38 12.40 -2.39
N GLY A 40 6.15 11.89 -2.26
CA GLY A 40 5.30 12.32 -1.15
C GLY A 40 6.09 12.12 0.13
N LEU A 41 6.26 13.16 0.92
CA LEU A 41 6.98 13.05 2.18
C LEU A 41 6.17 12.15 3.12
N PRO A 42 6.81 11.18 3.83
CA PRO A 42 6.10 10.22 4.66
C PRO A 42 5.37 10.86 5.85
N PHE A 43 5.66 12.11 6.15
CA PHE A 43 5.01 12.90 7.19
C PHE A 43 3.92 13.87 6.67
N GLU A 44 3.61 13.85 5.36
CA GLU A 44 2.42 14.55 4.89
C GLU A 44 1.18 13.95 5.56
N VAL A 45 0.51 14.78 6.33
CA VAL A 45 -0.72 14.41 7.02
C VAL A 45 -1.89 15.04 6.28
N ASN A 46 -2.89 14.23 5.96
CA ASN A 46 -4.13 14.73 5.38
C ASN A 46 -5.10 15.14 6.50
N ASP A 47 -5.11 16.41 6.85
CA ASP A 47 -5.96 16.93 7.90
C ASP A 47 -7.45 16.94 7.57
N MET A 48 -7.82 16.72 6.30
CA MET A 48 -9.21 16.58 5.87
C MET A 48 -9.82 15.21 6.25
N ILE A 49 -9.01 14.25 6.65
CA ILE A 49 -9.48 12.93 7.05
C ILE A 49 -9.84 12.95 8.55
N SER A 50 -11.10 12.64 8.85
CA SER A 50 -11.58 12.43 10.22
C SER A 50 -11.94 10.96 10.46
N LYS A 51 -11.84 10.51 11.70
CA LYS A 51 -12.20 9.12 12.06
C LYS A 51 -13.70 8.84 11.81
N GLU A 52 -14.54 9.82 12.11
CA GLU A 52 -15.99 9.72 11.87
C GLU A 52 -16.30 9.63 10.38
N GLY A 53 -15.70 10.48 9.55
CA GLY A 53 -15.84 10.40 8.09
C GLY A 53 -15.37 9.08 7.51
N VAL A 54 -14.32 8.48 8.07
CA VAL A 54 -13.87 7.13 7.65
C VAL A 54 -14.87 6.06 8.06
N LYS A 55 -15.43 6.14 9.27
CA LYS A 55 -16.50 5.22 9.72
C LYS A 55 -17.72 5.26 8.79
N ASP A 56 -18.20 6.46 8.49
CA ASP A 56 -19.35 6.67 7.60
C ASP A 56 -19.05 6.14 6.20
N TYR A 57 -17.86 6.43 5.68
CA TYR A 57 -17.39 5.92 4.40
C TYR A 57 -17.35 4.40 4.37
N MET A 58 -16.70 3.74 5.32
CA MET A 58 -16.60 2.29 5.37
C MET A 58 -17.98 1.63 5.47
N THR A 59 -18.89 2.24 6.22
CA THR A 59 -20.27 1.77 6.36
C THR A 59 -21.05 1.92 5.05
N SER A 60 -20.82 2.99 4.30
CA SER A 60 -21.52 3.25 3.04
C SER A 60 -21.07 2.35 1.88
N VAL A 61 -19.81 1.93 1.87
CA VAL A 61 -19.24 1.15 0.75
C VAL A 61 -19.28 -0.36 0.94
N SER A 62 -19.61 -0.84 2.14
CA SER A 62 -19.63 -2.28 2.46
C SER A 62 -20.96 -2.72 3.04
N LYS A 63 -21.38 -3.94 2.73
CA LYS A 63 -22.53 -4.61 3.35
C LYS A 63 -22.28 -4.98 4.83
N TYR A 64 -21.03 -4.95 5.27
CA TYR A 64 -20.62 -5.33 6.63
C TYR A 64 -20.21 -4.11 7.41
N ALA A 65 -20.73 -4.00 8.63
CA ALA A 65 -20.31 -2.94 9.55
C ALA A 65 -18.84 -3.10 9.96
N PRO A 66 -18.02 -2.05 9.84
CA PRO A 66 -16.64 -2.11 10.26
C PRO A 66 -16.53 -2.14 11.79
N ARG A 67 -15.52 -2.84 12.30
CA ARG A 67 -15.15 -2.82 13.71
C ARG A 67 -14.28 -1.61 14.02
N GLU A 68 -14.25 -1.17 15.28
CA GLU A 68 -13.53 0.04 15.70
C GLU A 68 -12.05 0.03 15.28
N TYR A 69 -11.34 -1.07 15.50
CA TYR A 69 -9.93 -1.17 15.11
C TYR A 69 -9.70 -1.15 13.57
N GLN A 70 -10.70 -1.57 12.79
CA GLN A 70 -10.65 -1.47 11.33
C GLN A 70 -10.81 -0.01 10.88
N ILE A 71 -11.70 0.72 11.53
CA ILE A 71 -11.88 2.16 11.31
C ILE A 71 -10.58 2.90 11.66
N GLU A 72 -9.98 2.60 12.80
CA GLU A 72 -8.70 3.19 13.22
C GLU A 72 -7.58 2.92 12.21
N GLY A 73 -7.44 1.67 11.76
CA GLY A 73 -6.43 1.30 10.79
C GLY A 73 -6.61 2.01 9.45
N VAL A 74 -7.84 2.08 8.93
CA VAL A 74 -8.14 2.80 7.68
C VAL A 74 -7.96 4.31 7.86
N TYR A 75 -8.39 4.87 8.99
CA TYR A 75 -8.18 6.27 9.31
C TYR A 75 -6.68 6.63 9.32
N ASP A 76 -5.85 5.87 10.05
CA ASP A 76 -4.42 6.12 10.10
C ASP A 76 -3.77 6.00 8.72
N ALA A 77 -4.19 5.00 7.93
CA ALA A 77 -3.68 4.81 6.58
C ALA A 77 -4.06 5.96 5.63
N LEU A 78 -5.30 6.43 5.64
CA LEU A 78 -5.77 7.52 4.79
C LEU A 78 -5.22 8.89 5.24
N LYS A 79 -5.03 9.06 6.53
CA LYS A 79 -4.45 10.29 7.08
C LYS A 79 -2.99 10.45 6.68
N HIS A 80 -2.30 9.33 6.51
CA HIS A 80 -0.89 9.30 6.15
C HIS A 80 -0.71 8.54 4.82
N ASN A 81 0.18 8.99 3.99
CA ASN A 81 0.37 8.40 2.66
C ASN A 81 1.01 7.00 2.67
N ARG A 82 1.67 6.65 3.76
CA ARG A 82 2.44 5.39 3.88
C ARG A 82 2.30 4.81 5.28
N ARG A 83 1.78 3.59 5.35
CA ARG A 83 1.56 2.87 6.62
C ARG A 83 1.79 1.38 6.48
N LEU A 84 2.33 0.81 7.54
CA LEU A 84 2.35 -0.62 7.78
C LEU A 84 1.36 -0.93 8.90
N LEU A 85 0.34 -1.70 8.58
CA LEU A 85 -0.75 -2.07 9.48
C LEU A 85 -0.52 -3.51 9.97
N ILE A 86 -0.41 -3.65 11.28
CA ILE A 86 -0.34 -4.97 11.91
C ILE A 86 -1.76 -5.41 12.21
N SER A 87 -2.19 -6.46 11.53
CA SER A 87 -3.57 -6.95 11.59
C SER A 87 -3.53 -8.47 11.70
N PRO A 88 -3.85 -9.05 12.87
CA PRO A 88 -3.82 -10.49 13.08
C PRO A 88 -4.65 -11.27 12.06
N THR A 89 -4.36 -12.55 11.90
CA THR A 89 -5.17 -13.44 11.07
C THR A 89 -6.62 -13.42 11.56
N ALA A 90 -7.57 -13.47 10.62
CA ALA A 90 -9.01 -13.38 10.88
C ALA A 90 -9.51 -12.02 11.46
N SER A 91 -8.70 -10.98 11.48
CA SER A 91 -9.14 -9.64 11.90
C SER A 91 -10.00 -8.89 10.87
N GLY A 92 -10.30 -9.50 9.72
CA GLY A 92 -10.99 -8.83 8.63
C GLY A 92 -10.12 -7.82 7.88
N LYS A 93 -8.84 -8.13 7.73
CA LYS A 93 -7.84 -7.39 6.96
C LYS A 93 -8.33 -7.02 5.55
N SER A 94 -9.01 -7.95 4.87
CA SER A 94 -9.56 -7.73 3.53
C SER A 94 -10.58 -6.58 3.47
N LEU A 95 -11.37 -6.35 4.53
CA LEU A 95 -12.30 -5.21 4.58
C LEU A 95 -11.56 -3.87 4.68
N MET A 96 -10.46 -3.80 5.42
CA MET A 96 -9.63 -2.59 5.48
C MET A 96 -8.97 -2.32 4.13
N ILE A 97 -8.40 -3.35 3.49
CA ILE A 97 -7.81 -3.25 2.14
C ILE A 97 -8.88 -2.78 1.14
N TYR A 98 -10.04 -3.41 1.15
CA TYR A 98 -11.18 -3.04 0.31
C TYR A 98 -11.55 -1.56 0.46
N SER A 99 -11.70 -1.09 1.70
CA SER A 99 -12.10 0.30 1.99
C SER A 99 -11.05 1.30 1.48
N LEU A 100 -9.76 1.02 1.68
CA LEU A 100 -8.68 1.84 1.14
C LEU A 100 -8.69 1.87 -0.39
N VAL A 101 -8.82 0.71 -1.03
CA VAL A 101 -8.84 0.59 -2.49
C VAL A 101 -10.03 1.36 -3.07
N ARG A 102 -11.23 1.16 -2.53
CA ARG A 102 -12.44 1.90 -2.94
C ARG A 102 -12.26 3.40 -2.82
N TYR A 103 -11.73 3.87 -1.69
CA TYR A 103 -11.48 5.29 -1.43
C TYR A 103 -10.60 5.92 -2.52
N HIS A 104 -9.55 5.22 -2.93
CA HIS A 104 -8.62 5.71 -3.95
C HIS A 104 -9.19 5.60 -5.37
N VAL A 105 -9.89 4.52 -5.69
CA VAL A 105 -10.54 4.33 -7.01
C VAL A 105 -11.58 5.42 -7.28
N GLU A 106 -12.39 5.77 -6.29
CA GLU A 106 -13.39 6.85 -6.40
C GLU A 106 -12.75 8.23 -6.62
N ARG A 107 -11.45 8.36 -6.39
CA ARG A 107 -10.64 9.55 -6.68
C ARG A 107 -9.82 9.42 -7.97
N GLY A 108 -10.16 8.46 -8.82
CA GLY A 108 -9.50 8.24 -10.11
C GLY A 108 -8.08 7.67 -10.00
N GLN A 109 -7.70 7.09 -8.85
CA GLN A 109 -6.37 6.57 -8.61
C GLN A 109 -6.27 5.08 -8.92
N ASN A 110 -5.25 4.70 -9.70
CA ASN A 110 -4.98 3.31 -10.02
C ASN A 110 -4.24 2.62 -8.88
N THR A 111 -4.70 1.42 -8.54
CA THR A 111 -4.21 0.64 -7.40
C THR A 111 -3.62 -0.69 -7.81
N LEU A 112 -2.44 -1.01 -7.29
CA LEU A 112 -1.81 -2.32 -7.40
C LEU A 112 -1.88 -3.03 -6.05
N ILE A 113 -2.50 -4.21 -6.01
CA ILE A 113 -2.54 -5.07 -4.82
C ILE A 113 -1.65 -6.27 -5.07
N VAL A 114 -0.64 -6.44 -4.20
CA VAL A 114 0.33 -7.54 -4.28
C VAL A 114 0.09 -8.50 -3.13
N VAL A 115 -0.21 -9.75 -3.47
CA VAL A 115 -0.45 -10.83 -2.52
C VAL A 115 0.53 -11.99 -2.75
N PRO A 116 0.77 -12.87 -1.75
CA PRO A 116 1.75 -13.95 -1.86
C PRO A 116 1.38 -15.05 -2.84
N THR A 117 0.09 -15.41 -2.93
CA THR A 117 -0.37 -16.62 -3.65
C THR A 117 -1.56 -16.35 -4.56
N THR A 118 -1.74 -17.21 -5.56
CA THR A 118 -2.88 -17.13 -6.49
C THR A 118 -4.22 -17.36 -5.78
N SER A 119 -4.25 -18.21 -4.76
CA SER A 119 -5.46 -18.42 -3.95
C SER A 119 -5.87 -17.14 -3.20
N LEU A 120 -4.92 -16.34 -2.72
CA LEU A 120 -5.21 -15.04 -2.12
C LEU A 120 -5.68 -14.00 -3.14
N VAL A 121 -5.21 -14.06 -4.40
CA VAL A 121 -5.76 -13.23 -5.49
C VAL A 121 -7.26 -13.52 -5.68
N GLU A 122 -7.62 -14.80 -5.78
CA GLU A 122 -9.02 -15.21 -5.96
C GLU A 122 -9.87 -14.88 -4.74
N GLN A 123 -9.36 -15.11 -3.54
CA GLN A 123 -10.05 -14.80 -2.30
C GLN A 123 -10.32 -13.30 -2.18
N MET A 124 -9.31 -12.46 -2.41
CA MET A 124 -9.46 -11.00 -2.29
C MET A 124 -10.46 -10.46 -3.31
N TYR A 125 -10.43 -10.96 -4.54
CA TYR A 125 -11.39 -10.61 -5.58
C TYR A 125 -12.82 -11.00 -5.17
N LYS A 126 -13.00 -12.20 -4.61
CA LYS A 126 -14.28 -12.68 -4.10
C LYS A 126 -14.75 -11.85 -2.89
N ASP A 127 -13.87 -11.59 -1.93
CA ASP A 127 -14.18 -10.76 -0.76
C ASP A 127 -14.69 -9.37 -1.18
N PHE A 128 -14.07 -8.74 -2.17
CA PHE A 128 -14.49 -7.45 -2.69
C PHE A 128 -15.88 -7.49 -3.31
N ALA A 129 -16.20 -8.57 -4.06
CA ALA A 129 -17.55 -8.79 -4.57
C ALA A 129 -18.57 -9.01 -3.45
N ASP A 130 -18.20 -9.80 -2.44
CA ASP A 130 -19.06 -10.10 -1.27
C ASP A 130 -19.34 -8.83 -0.45
N TYR A 131 -18.40 -7.87 -0.43
CA TYR A 131 -18.60 -6.56 0.20
C TYR A 131 -19.55 -5.64 -0.59
N GLY A 132 -19.91 -5.99 -1.82
CA GLY A 132 -20.90 -5.31 -2.62
C GLY A 132 -20.34 -4.48 -3.77
N TRP A 133 -19.11 -4.73 -4.18
CA TRP A 133 -18.49 -4.01 -5.31
C TRP A 133 -18.70 -4.73 -6.64
N ASP A 134 -18.89 -3.97 -7.70
CA ASP A 134 -18.81 -4.47 -9.07
C ASP A 134 -17.35 -4.69 -9.48
N VAL A 135 -16.77 -5.77 -8.97
CA VAL A 135 -15.36 -6.10 -9.21
C VAL A 135 -15.07 -6.35 -10.69
N GLY A 136 -16.05 -6.77 -11.47
CA GLY A 136 -15.90 -7.01 -12.90
C GLY A 136 -15.53 -5.74 -13.69
N SER A 137 -16.07 -4.60 -13.27
CA SER A 137 -15.80 -3.30 -13.91
C SER A 137 -14.51 -2.64 -13.44
N TYR A 138 -14.03 -2.93 -12.23
CA TYR A 138 -12.91 -2.21 -11.64
C TYR A 138 -11.65 -3.03 -11.44
N CYS A 139 -11.77 -4.33 -11.22
CA CYS A 139 -10.67 -5.17 -10.79
C CYS A 139 -10.26 -6.19 -11.86
N HIS A 140 -8.96 -6.34 -12.06
CA HIS A 140 -8.39 -7.38 -12.90
C HIS A 140 -7.39 -8.22 -12.11
N LYS A 141 -7.42 -9.53 -12.35
CA LYS A 141 -6.55 -10.51 -11.69
C LYS A 141 -5.40 -10.89 -12.60
N ILE A 142 -4.17 -10.74 -12.12
CA ILE A 142 -2.97 -11.17 -12.86
C ILE A 142 -2.22 -12.26 -12.07
N TYR A 143 -2.16 -13.45 -12.64
CA TYR A 143 -1.32 -14.56 -12.22
C TYR A 143 -1.05 -15.51 -13.40
N ALA A 144 -0.30 -16.59 -13.19
CA ALA A 144 0.11 -17.50 -14.27
C ALA A 144 -1.07 -17.88 -15.20
N GLY A 145 -0.92 -17.63 -16.50
CA GLY A 145 -1.94 -17.91 -17.52
C GLY A 145 -3.02 -16.85 -17.71
N ARG A 146 -2.99 -15.75 -16.96
CA ARG A 146 -3.91 -14.62 -17.13
C ARG A 146 -3.27 -13.47 -17.92
N GLU A 147 -4.11 -12.74 -18.65
CA GLU A 147 -3.70 -11.56 -19.40
C GLU A 147 -3.15 -10.48 -18.48
N ARG A 148 -2.07 -9.83 -18.91
CA ARG A 148 -1.37 -8.78 -18.13
C ARG A 148 -1.76 -7.38 -18.56
N GLU A 149 -2.24 -7.20 -19.79
CA GLU A 149 -2.66 -5.91 -20.31
C GLU A 149 -4.13 -5.68 -19.98
N THR A 150 -4.41 -4.58 -19.31
CA THR A 150 -5.76 -4.18 -18.90
C THR A 150 -5.79 -2.72 -18.53
N ASP A 151 -6.92 -2.07 -18.78
CA ASP A 151 -7.21 -0.70 -18.36
C ASP A 151 -7.90 -0.62 -16.99
N SER A 152 -8.14 -1.76 -16.34
CA SER A 152 -8.75 -1.80 -15.02
C SER A 152 -7.97 -0.96 -14.00
N GLN A 153 -8.69 -0.21 -13.18
CA GLN A 153 -8.09 0.67 -12.17
C GLN A 153 -7.41 -0.11 -11.05
N VAL A 154 -7.87 -1.31 -10.76
CA VAL A 154 -7.34 -2.16 -9.70
C VAL A 154 -6.76 -3.45 -10.28
N ILE A 155 -5.51 -3.70 -9.97
CA ILE A 155 -4.84 -4.96 -10.30
C ILE A 155 -4.59 -5.73 -9.01
N ILE A 156 -5.12 -6.96 -8.94
CA ILE A 156 -4.83 -7.90 -7.85
C ILE A 156 -3.91 -8.98 -8.41
N THR A 157 -2.71 -9.11 -7.85
CA THR A 157 -1.66 -9.94 -8.46
C THR A 157 -0.74 -10.58 -7.45
N THR A 158 -0.05 -11.63 -7.87
CA THR A 158 1.10 -12.16 -7.15
C THR A 158 2.38 -11.44 -7.61
N TRP A 159 3.35 -11.30 -6.70
CA TRP A 159 4.63 -10.67 -7.04
C TRP A 159 5.38 -11.43 -8.16
N GLN A 160 5.24 -12.76 -8.22
CA GLN A 160 5.86 -13.62 -9.24
C GLN A 160 5.42 -13.25 -10.66
N SER A 161 4.18 -12.80 -10.80
CA SER A 161 3.59 -12.47 -12.09
C SER A 161 4.09 -11.15 -12.68
N ILE A 162 4.57 -10.23 -11.83
CA ILE A 162 4.88 -8.86 -12.23
C ILE A 162 6.33 -8.43 -12.03
N TYR A 163 7.15 -9.12 -11.20
CA TYR A 163 8.48 -8.62 -10.81
C TYR A 163 9.44 -8.38 -12.00
N LYS A 164 9.26 -9.10 -13.11
CA LYS A 164 10.06 -8.94 -14.35
C LYS A 164 9.56 -7.82 -15.26
N LEU A 165 8.38 -7.27 -15.01
CA LEU A 165 7.82 -6.22 -15.85
C LEU A 165 8.66 -4.95 -15.79
N PRO A 166 8.71 -4.16 -16.89
CA PRO A 166 9.50 -2.93 -16.94
C PRO A 166 8.92 -1.83 -16.05
N ARG A 167 9.73 -0.87 -15.64
CA ARG A 167 9.29 0.28 -14.80
C ARG A 167 8.08 1.00 -15.40
N LYS A 168 7.98 1.13 -16.72
CA LYS A 168 6.86 1.77 -17.43
C LYS A 168 5.50 1.14 -17.04
N TYR A 169 5.46 -0.18 -16.83
CA TYR A 169 4.23 -0.85 -16.39
C TYR A 169 3.73 -0.32 -15.04
N PHE A 170 4.64 -0.01 -14.14
CA PHE A 170 4.32 0.42 -12.77
C PHE A 170 3.99 1.91 -12.67
N ALA A 171 4.35 2.72 -13.66
CA ALA A 171 4.17 4.18 -13.64
C ALA A 171 2.69 4.63 -13.57
N ARG A 172 1.75 3.75 -13.96
CA ARG A 172 0.31 4.03 -13.89
C ARG A 172 -0.28 3.99 -12.48
N PHE A 173 0.40 3.36 -11.51
CA PHE A 173 -0.16 3.13 -10.19
C PHE A 173 0.18 4.25 -9.21
N ASN A 174 -0.86 4.85 -8.64
CA ASN A 174 -0.75 5.86 -7.59
C ASN A 174 -0.70 5.23 -6.20
N VAL A 175 -1.31 4.04 -6.08
CA VAL A 175 -1.50 3.31 -4.82
C VAL A 175 -0.91 1.91 -4.95
N VAL A 176 -0.19 1.48 -3.93
CA VAL A 176 0.23 0.09 -3.78
C VAL A 176 -0.20 -0.44 -2.42
N VAL A 177 -0.81 -1.61 -2.43
CA VAL A 177 -1.18 -2.37 -1.23
C VAL A 177 -0.42 -3.68 -1.25
N GLY A 178 0.31 -3.97 -0.18
CA GLY A 178 1.00 -5.25 0.01
C GLY A 178 0.36 -6.04 1.13
N ASP A 179 -0.17 -7.20 0.82
CA ASP A 179 -0.58 -8.16 1.85
C ASP A 179 0.62 -9.05 2.22
N GLU A 180 0.67 -9.52 3.47
CA GLU A 180 1.82 -10.21 4.06
C GLU A 180 3.14 -9.42 3.87
N ALA A 181 3.08 -8.13 4.24
CA ALA A 181 4.15 -7.17 3.99
C ALA A 181 5.52 -7.55 4.63
N HIS A 182 5.54 -8.44 5.63
CA HIS A 182 6.78 -8.99 6.18
C HIS A 182 7.64 -9.73 5.13
N GLN A 183 7.03 -10.23 4.04
CA GLN A 183 7.72 -10.89 2.93
C GLN A 183 8.43 -9.90 2.00
N PHE A 184 8.18 -8.59 2.10
CA PHE A 184 8.77 -7.55 1.25
C PHE A 184 10.28 -7.32 1.46
N LYS A 185 10.92 -8.19 2.23
CA LYS A 185 12.38 -8.31 2.35
C LYS A 185 13.05 -8.97 1.14
N SER A 186 12.30 -9.69 0.30
CA SER A 186 12.85 -10.41 -0.85
C SER A 186 13.30 -9.46 -1.96
N LYS A 187 14.36 -9.83 -2.70
CA LYS A 187 14.91 -9.02 -3.80
C LYS A 187 13.86 -8.67 -4.86
N SER A 188 12.95 -9.59 -5.16
CA SER A 188 11.90 -9.39 -6.16
C SER A 188 10.87 -8.35 -5.72
N LEU A 189 10.45 -8.39 -4.47
CA LEU A 189 9.50 -7.42 -3.91
C LEU A 189 10.15 -6.05 -3.73
N ILE A 190 11.41 -5.98 -3.30
CA ILE A 190 12.19 -4.74 -3.28
C ILE A 190 12.27 -4.14 -4.69
N SER A 191 12.53 -4.96 -5.72
CA SER A 191 12.55 -4.51 -7.12
C SER A 191 11.21 -3.94 -7.57
N ILE A 192 10.09 -4.57 -7.22
CA ILE A 192 8.75 -4.04 -7.51
C ILE A 192 8.55 -2.68 -6.83
N MET A 193 8.87 -2.58 -5.53
CA MET A 193 8.71 -1.34 -4.77
C MET A 193 9.59 -0.19 -5.30
N THR A 194 10.78 -0.51 -5.82
CA THR A 194 11.66 0.47 -6.49
C THR A 194 11.06 0.94 -7.83
N LYS A 195 10.43 0.04 -8.61
CA LYS A 195 9.75 0.39 -9.86
C LYS A 195 8.49 1.22 -9.64
N LEU A 196 7.85 1.10 -8.48
CA LEU A 196 6.70 1.90 -8.04
C LEU A 196 7.12 3.26 -7.45
N GLY A 197 8.24 3.84 -7.90
CA GLY A 197 8.74 5.12 -7.37
C GLY A 197 7.68 6.22 -7.32
N ASP A 198 6.80 6.27 -8.31
CA ASP A 198 5.78 7.31 -8.46
C ASP A 198 4.50 7.05 -7.64
N ALA A 199 4.36 5.88 -7.00
CA ALA A 199 3.23 5.58 -6.13
C ALA A 199 3.33 6.36 -4.82
N LYS A 200 2.44 7.35 -4.66
CA LYS A 200 2.37 8.20 -3.46
C LYS A 200 1.89 7.40 -2.25
N PHE A 201 0.85 6.60 -2.42
CA PHE A 201 0.16 5.88 -1.35
C PHE A 201 0.66 4.45 -1.26
N ARG A 202 1.14 4.05 -0.08
CA ARG A 202 1.74 2.73 0.13
C ARG A 202 1.26 2.13 1.44
N TYR A 203 0.50 1.07 1.34
CA TYR A 203 -0.08 0.38 2.49
C TYR A 203 0.40 -1.06 2.55
N GLY A 204 1.04 -1.41 3.65
CA GLY A 204 1.42 -2.79 3.95
C GLY A 204 0.51 -3.37 5.03
N PHE A 205 0.11 -4.61 4.86
CA PHE A 205 -0.63 -5.37 5.86
C PHE A 205 0.16 -6.61 6.24
N THR A 206 0.22 -6.92 7.52
CA THR A 206 0.88 -8.14 8.01
C THR A 206 0.24 -8.62 9.31
N GLY A 207 0.20 -9.92 9.51
CA GLY A 207 -0.22 -10.52 10.78
C GLY A 207 0.85 -10.46 11.85
N THR A 208 2.13 -10.38 11.45
CA THR A 208 3.29 -10.37 12.34
C THR A 208 4.34 -9.42 11.81
N LEU A 209 5.16 -8.82 12.71
CA LEU A 209 6.32 -8.00 12.33
C LEU A 209 7.55 -8.87 12.03
N ASP A 210 7.68 -9.97 12.73
CA ASP A 210 8.79 -10.89 12.60
C ASP A 210 8.34 -12.12 11.83
N GLY A 211 9.04 -12.42 10.75
CA GLY A 211 8.80 -13.62 9.96
C GLY A 211 9.34 -14.87 10.67
N THR A 212 8.96 -15.07 11.92
CA THR A 212 9.16 -16.28 12.72
C THR A 212 7.89 -17.09 12.73
#